data_488f4c4e256aee1c55a50c0dd7bc6ac9
#
_entry.id   488f4c4e256aee1c55a50c0dd7bc6ac9
#
_cell.length_a   1.000
_cell.length_b   1.000
_cell.length_c   1.000
_cell.angle_alpha   90.00
_cell.angle_beta   90.00
_cell.angle_gamma   90.00
#
_symmetry.space_group_name_H-M   'P 1'
#
loop_
_entity.id
_entity.type
_entity.pdbx_description
1 polymer ?
#
loop_
_entity_poly.entity_id
_entity_poly.type
_entity_poly.pdbx_seq_one_letter_code
_entity_poly.pdbx_strand_id
1 'polypeptide(L)'
;MSPFKPTRSLALAALAAALAGPAAGLVPALALAEGAAVAQLGPQEQMDSVAHELFAALDANRAAIRKDPEKAYPLVDKILLPHFDTDYAAQLVLAQHWRSASPEQRKRFINAMYYALLRTYGGAVGDFTADRFKIQPFRGDLNAPSVVVSTTVTRASGATIPVEYRVRKTADGWKAFDVVIEGISYVKNYRTDLGSEISKKGLDAVIARLEKEGLETKDAARPAAPAKR
;
A
#
# COMPACT_ATOMS: atom_id res chain seq x y z
N MET A 1 54.57 11.39 0.51
CA MET A 1 55.32 10.54 1.46
C MET A 1 54.56 9.22 1.56
N SER A 2 55.12 8.25 0.87
CA SER A 2 54.79 6.82 0.97
C SER A 2 55.37 6.25 2.26
N PRO A 3 55.32 4.95 2.53
CA PRO A 3 54.30 3.87 2.39
C PRO A 3 54.32 2.96 3.65
N PHE A 4 53.52 1.94 3.73
CA PHE A 4 53.99 0.63 4.17
C PHE A 4 53.01 -0.49 3.85
N LYS A 5 53.42 -1.40 2.97
CA LYS A 5 53.14 -2.82 2.89
C LYS A 5 54.27 -3.56 3.61
N PRO A 6 54.39 -4.92 3.69
CA PRO A 6 53.47 -6.07 3.61
C PRO A 6 53.82 -7.19 4.63
N THR A 7 53.36 -8.39 4.48
CA THR A 7 54.03 -9.72 4.45
C THR A 7 53.07 -10.79 4.90
N ARG A 8 52.69 -11.77 4.07
CA ARG A 8 53.35 -13.02 3.67
C ARG A 8 53.69 -13.99 4.80
N SER A 9 53.08 -15.20 4.73
CA SER A 9 53.74 -16.51 4.73
C SER A 9 52.68 -17.59 4.97
N LEU A 10 52.33 -18.48 4.06
CA LEU A 10 53.02 -19.68 3.56
C LEU A 10 53.31 -20.74 4.64
N ALA A 11 52.71 -21.90 4.50
CA ALA A 11 53.31 -23.27 4.45
C ALA A 11 52.22 -24.31 4.64
N LEU A 12 51.88 -25.11 3.70
CA LEU A 12 52.54 -26.32 3.18
C LEU A 12 52.54 -27.50 4.16
N ALA A 13 51.89 -28.56 3.75
CA ALA A 13 52.37 -29.96 3.50
C ALA A 13 51.22 -30.91 3.80
N ALA A 14 50.69 -31.63 2.90
CA ALA A 14 51.17 -32.69 2.05
C ALA A 14 51.00 -34.09 2.65
N LEU A 15 50.41 -34.99 1.84
CA LEU A 15 50.72 -36.43 1.63
C LEU A 15 50.02 -37.42 2.59
N ALA A 16 49.41 -38.51 2.21
CA ALA A 16 49.47 -39.45 1.09
C ALA A 16 48.28 -40.39 1.17
N ALA A 17 47.72 -40.73 0.03
CA ALA A 17 47.78 -42.01 -0.68
C ALA A 17 47.13 -43.22 0.04
N ALA A 18 46.17 -43.84 -0.50
CA ALA A 18 45.97 -44.73 -1.58
C ALA A 18 45.03 -45.89 -1.21
N LEU A 19 44.26 -46.26 -2.16
CA LEU A 19 43.88 -47.57 -2.67
C LEU A 19 42.41 -47.99 -2.58
N ALA A 20 41.88 -47.94 -3.77
CA ALA A 20 41.18 -49.02 -4.50
C ALA A 20 39.78 -49.45 -4.07
N GLY A 21 38.88 -49.26 -5.05
CA GLY A 21 37.80 -50.17 -5.33
C GLY A 21 36.55 -49.47 -5.90
N PRO A 22 36.08 -49.90 -7.08
CA PRO A 22 34.99 -49.20 -7.77
C PRO A 22 33.63 -49.73 -7.33
N ALA A 23 32.74 -48.82 -7.00
CA ALA A 23 31.32 -49.10 -7.07
C ALA A 23 30.63 -47.85 -7.64
N ALA A 24 30.26 -47.98 -8.90
CA ALA A 24 29.43 -47.08 -9.62
C ALA A 24 28.05 -46.94 -8.91
N GLY A 25 27.86 -45.86 -8.24
CA GLY A 25 26.56 -45.41 -7.79
C GLY A 25 26.33 -44.05 -8.40
N LEU A 26 25.70 -44.01 -9.56
CA LEU A 26 25.12 -42.78 -10.10
C LEU A 26 24.01 -42.35 -9.13
N VAL A 27 24.33 -41.47 -8.23
CA VAL A 27 23.30 -40.69 -7.50
C VAL A 27 22.92 -39.57 -8.43
N PRO A 28 21.70 -39.55 -9.00
CA PRO A 28 21.25 -38.36 -9.66
C PRO A 28 21.19 -37.27 -8.59
N ALA A 29 22.03 -36.26 -8.71
CA ALA A 29 21.85 -35.02 -8.02
C ALA A 29 20.50 -34.47 -8.47
N LEU A 30 19.46 -34.74 -7.69
CA LEU A 30 18.24 -33.93 -7.72
C LEU A 30 18.71 -32.55 -7.32
N ALA A 31 18.97 -31.70 -8.30
CA ALA A 31 18.98 -30.28 -8.14
C ALA A 31 17.55 -29.93 -7.67
N LEU A 32 17.41 -29.80 -6.38
CA LEU A 32 16.26 -29.12 -5.80
C LEU A 32 16.28 -27.70 -6.37
N ALA A 33 15.49 -27.53 -7.42
CA ALA A 33 15.09 -26.21 -7.86
C ALA A 33 14.25 -25.60 -6.71
N GLU A 34 14.93 -25.10 -5.68
CA GLU A 34 14.36 -24.22 -4.67
C GLU A 34 14.13 -22.85 -5.29
N GLY A 35 13.12 -22.80 -6.10
CA GLY A 35 12.44 -21.62 -6.56
C GLY A 35 10.96 -21.89 -6.46
N ALA A 36 10.50 -22.30 -5.26
CA ALA A 36 9.09 -22.23 -4.95
C ALA A 36 8.72 -20.73 -5.00
N ALA A 37 8.22 -20.31 -6.18
CA ALA A 37 7.52 -19.04 -6.28
C ALA A 37 6.48 -19.08 -5.17
N VAL A 38 6.66 -18.26 -4.13
CA VAL A 38 5.65 -18.06 -3.09
C VAL A 38 4.41 -17.69 -3.86
N ALA A 39 3.41 -18.59 -3.87
CA ALA A 39 2.19 -18.36 -4.61
C ALA A 39 1.61 -17.05 -4.08
N GLN A 40 1.60 -16.02 -4.94
CA GLN A 40 1.05 -14.74 -4.54
C GLN A 40 -0.43 -14.95 -4.21
N LEU A 41 -0.83 -14.52 -3.03
CA LEU A 41 -2.23 -14.54 -2.60
C LEU A 41 -3.10 -13.89 -3.68
N GLY A 42 -4.31 -14.40 -3.85
CA GLY A 42 -5.32 -13.71 -4.65
C GLY A 42 -5.69 -12.35 -4.05
N PRO A 43 -6.38 -11.49 -4.81
CA PRO A 43 -6.70 -10.14 -4.33
C PRO A 43 -7.62 -10.14 -3.10
N GLN A 44 -8.51 -11.11 -2.98
CA GLN A 44 -9.39 -11.27 -1.82
C GLN A 44 -8.62 -11.75 -0.59
N GLU A 45 -7.80 -12.79 -0.75
CA GLU A 45 -7.01 -13.38 0.35
C GLU A 45 -5.98 -12.37 0.87
N GLN A 46 -5.37 -11.59 -0.03
CA GLN A 46 -4.46 -10.52 0.37
C GLN A 46 -5.19 -9.45 1.17
N MET A 47 -6.37 -9.02 0.70
CA MET A 47 -7.18 -8.02 1.43
C MET A 47 -7.62 -8.54 2.78
N ASP A 48 -8.01 -9.81 2.88
CA ASP A 48 -8.42 -10.45 4.13
C ASP A 48 -7.26 -10.44 5.16
N SER A 49 -6.07 -10.84 4.72
CA SER A 49 -4.85 -10.81 5.55
C SER A 49 -4.54 -9.40 6.05
N VAL A 50 -4.58 -8.40 5.18
CA VAL A 50 -4.32 -6.99 5.53
C VAL A 50 -5.38 -6.45 6.49
N ALA A 51 -6.65 -6.78 6.26
CA ALA A 51 -7.75 -6.38 7.14
C ALA A 51 -7.60 -6.98 8.54
N HIS A 52 -7.27 -8.27 8.64
CA HIS A 52 -7.02 -8.93 9.93
C HIS A 52 -5.86 -8.28 10.69
N GLU A 53 -4.74 -8.00 10.01
CA GLU A 53 -3.60 -7.32 10.63
C GLU A 53 -3.98 -5.92 11.13
N LEU A 54 -4.69 -5.15 10.31
CA LEU A 54 -5.14 -3.82 10.67
C LEU A 54 -6.06 -3.83 11.89
N PHE A 55 -7.09 -4.68 11.88
CA PHE A 55 -8.04 -4.75 12.99
C PHE A 55 -7.39 -5.23 14.29
N ALA A 56 -6.48 -6.20 14.23
CA ALA A 56 -5.71 -6.62 15.40
C ALA A 56 -4.87 -5.46 15.97
N ALA A 57 -4.20 -4.70 15.10
CA ALA A 57 -3.42 -3.54 15.52
C ALA A 57 -4.28 -2.42 16.10
N LEU A 58 -5.44 -2.13 15.49
CA LEU A 58 -6.39 -1.13 16.00
C LEU A 58 -6.95 -1.55 17.36
N ASP A 59 -7.31 -2.82 17.55
CA ASP A 59 -7.84 -3.33 18.80
C ASP A 59 -6.80 -3.26 19.92
N ALA A 60 -5.56 -3.63 19.66
CA ALA A 60 -4.46 -3.51 20.62
C ALA A 60 -4.18 -2.05 21.04
N ASN A 61 -4.54 -1.07 20.21
CA ASN A 61 -4.29 0.35 20.46
C ASN A 61 -5.57 1.16 20.73
N ARG A 62 -6.73 0.51 20.82
CA ARG A 62 -8.05 1.15 20.87
C ARG A 62 -8.19 2.20 21.96
N ALA A 63 -7.67 1.93 23.15
CA ALA A 63 -7.73 2.89 24.26
C ALA A 63 -6.93 4.19 24.00
N ALA A 64 -5.80 4.07 23.32
CA ALA A 64 -4.98 5.21 22.92
C ALA A 64 -5.62 5.99 21.75
N ILE A 65 -6.18 5.28 20.76
CA ILE A 65 -6.85 5.87 19.59
C ILE A 65 -8.11 6.63 20.00
N ARG A 66 -8.89 6.13 20.99
CA ARG A 66 -10.06 6.85 21.53
C ARG A 66 -9.69 8.18 22.16
N LYS A 67 -8.53 8.29 22.79
CA LYS A 67 -8.04 9.54 23.39
C LYS A 67 -7.44 10.48 22.36
N ASP A 68 -6.83 9.92 21.34
CA ASP A 68 -6.12 10.64 20.27
C ASP A 68 -6.24 9.83 18.96
N PRO A 69 -7.18 10.20 18.07
CA PRO A 69 -7.39 9.50 16.80
C PRO A 69 -6.16 9.47 15.90
N GLU A 70 -5.21 10.40 16.05
CA GLU A 70 -3.97 10.42 15.28
C GLU A 70 -3.07 9.20 15.58
N LYS A 71 -3.29 8.52 16.70
CA LYS A 71 -2.60 7.25 17.01
C LYS A 71 -2.92 6.12 16.03
N ALA A 72 -3.98 6.24 15.24
CA ALA A 72 -4.27 5.31 14.16
C ALA A 72 -3.35 5.52 12.93
N TYR A 73 -2.81 6.73 12.70
CA TYR A 73 -2.05 7.05 11.49
C TYR A 73 -0.81 6.16 11.28
N PRO A 74 0.07 5.95 12.28
CA PRO A 74 1.21 5.06 12.11
C PRO A 74 0.82 3.60 11.80
N LEU A 75 -0.35 3.15 12.26
CA LEU A 75 -0.86 1.81 11.96
C LEU A 75 -1.32 1.72 10.51
N VAL A 76 -2.04 2.74 10.05
CA VAL A 76 -2.47 2.85 8.64
C VAL A 76 -1.25 2.93 7.71
N ASP A 77 -0.26 3.77 8.04
CA ASP A 77 0.98 3.89 7.27
C ASP A 77 1.71 2.54 7.16
N LYS A 78 1.87 1.86 8.28
CA LYS A 78 2.63 0.61 8.32
C LYS A 78 1.91 -0.54 7.63
N ILE A 79 0.59 -0.64 7.80
CA ILE A 79 -0.19 -1.82 7.41
C ILE A 79 -0.89 -1.61 6.06
N LEU A 80 -1.50 -0.45 5.83
CA LEU A 80 -2.27 -0.24 4.59
C LEU A 80 -1.44 0.33 3.45
N LEU A 81 -0.55 1.29 3.71
CA LEU A 81 0.19 1.99 2.66
C LEU A 81 0.96 1.05 1.71
N PRO A 82 1.62 -0.04 2.17
CA PRO A 82 2.31 -0.97 1.27
C PRO A 82 1.38 -1.65 0.25
N HIS A 83 0.07 -1.70 0.55
CA HIS A 83 -0.95 -2.32 -0.29
C HIS A 83 -1.71 -1.32 -1.17
N PHE A 84 -1.28 -0.05 -1.17
CA PHE A 84 -1.78 0.98 -2.08
C PHE A 84 -0.74 1.31 -3.15
N ASP A 85 -1.20 1.47 -4.38
CA ASP A 85 -0.41 1.97 -5.50
C ASP A 85 -0.59 3.48 -5.60
N THR A 86 0.06 4.19 -4.70
CA THR A 86 -0.06 5.65 -4.57
C THR A 86 0.43 6.38 -5.82
N ASP A 87 1.48 5.86 -6.46
CA ASP A 87 2.01 6.42 -7.70
C ASP A 87 1.00 6.34 -8.83
N TYR A 88 0.40 5.16 -9.03
CA TYR A 88 -0.59 4.96 -10.07
C TYR A 88 -1.88 5.73 -9.78
N ALA A 89 -2.33 5.76 -8.54
CA ALA A 89 -3.47 6.57 -8.12
C ALA A 89 -3.24 8.06 -8.40
N ALA A 90 -2.08 8.61 -8.02
CA ALA A 90 -1.70 9.99 -8.29
C ALA A 90 -1.61 10.30 -9.78
N GLN A 91 -1.06 9.38 -10.59
CA GLN A 91 -1.04 9.49 -12.04
C GLN A 91 -2.46 9.61 -12.62
N LEU A 92 -3.39 8.79 -12.13
CA LEU A 92 -4.79 8.82 -12.56
C LEU A 92 -5.49 10.12 -12.13
N VAL A 93 -5.18 10.64 -10.95
CA VAL A 93 -5.73 11.90 -10.43
C VAL A 93 -5.20 13.08 -11.24
N LEU A 94 -3.88 13.20 -11.44
CA LEU A 94 -3.30 14.28 -12.22
C LEU A 94 -3.66 14.23 -13.72
N ALA A 95 -3.93 13.02 -14.24
CA ALA A 95 -4.36 12.80 -15.63
C ALA A 95 -3.47 13.54 -16.66
N GLN A 96 -4.04 14.52 -17.36
CA GLN A 96 -3.31 15.31 -18.36
C GLN A 96 -2.12 16.09 -17.77
N HIS A 97 -2.23 16.53 -16.51
CA HIS A 97 -1.18 17.29 -15.83
C HIS A 97 0.02 16.43 -15.44
N TRP A 98 -0.13 15.09 -15.39
CA TRP A 98 0.97 14.18 -15.06
C TRP A 98 2.15 14.30 -16.01
N ARG A 99 1.88 14.46 -17.31
CA ARG A 99 2.94 14.53 -18.35
C ARG A 99 3.80 15.79 -18.22
N SER A 100 3.18 16.91 -17.87
CA SER A 100 3.86 18.20 -17.71
C SER A 100 4.50 18.38 -16.34
N ALA A 101 4.13 17.56 -15.34
CA ALA A 101 4.69 17.61 -13.99
C ALA A 101 6.14 17.10 -13.98
N SER A 102 7.03 17.83 -13.31
CA SER A 102 8.40 17.38 -13.07
C SER A 102 8.42 16.15 -12.14
N PRO A 103 9.50 15.35 -12.12
CA PRO A 103 9.65 14.24 -11.16
C PRO A 103 9.49 14.70 -9.71
N GLU A 104 10.02 15.87 -9.37
CA GLU A 104 9.89 16.45 -8.03
C GLU A 104 8.45 16.82 -7.69
N GLN A 105 7.74 17.47 -8.61
CA GLN A 105 6.32 17.79 -8.45
C GLN A 105 5.47 16.53 -8.27
N ARG A 106 5.73 15.47 -9.05
CA ARG A 106 5.03 14.18 -8.90
C ARG A 106 5.24 13.59 -7.51
N LYS A 107 6.49 13.53 -7.05
CA LYS A 107 6.82 13.00 -5.71
C LYS A 107 6.15 13.81 -4.60
N ARG A 108 6.22 15.15 -4.67
CA ARG A 108 5.55 16.03 -3.70
C ARG A 108 4.04 15.84 -3.73
N PHE A 109 3.43 15.78 -4.92
CA PHE A 109 1.99 15.56 -5.07
C PHE A 109 1.54 14.23 -4.47
N ILE A 110 2.25 13.11 -4.75
CA ILE A 110 1.95 11.79 -4.19
C ILE A 110 1.92 11.86 -2.67
N ASN A 111 2.97 12.41 -2.06
CA ASN A 111 3.08 12.53 -0.62
C ASN A 111 1.99 13.44 -0.04
N ALA A 112 1.81 14.62 -0.63
CA ALA A 112 0.82 15.60 -0.16
C ALA A 112 -0.61 15.05 -0.21
N MET A 113 -0.97 14.41 -1.33
CA MET A 113 -2.28 13.77 -1.49
C MET A 113 -2.48 12.64 -0.48
N TYR A 114 -1.49 11.77 -0.31
CA TYR A 114 -1.55 10.68 0.64
C TYR A 114 -1.79 11.18 2.08
N TYR A 115 -0.98 12.13 2.54
CA TYR A 115 -1.11 12.65 3.89
C TYR A 115 -2.40 13.47 4.09
N ALA A 116 -2.87 14.18 3.08
CA ALA A 116 -4.17 14.84 3.14
C ALA A 116 -5.32 13.83 3.29
N LEU A 117 -5.26 12.71 2.56
CA LEU A 117 -6.23 11.61 2.69
C LEU A 117 -6.15 10.93 4.06
N LEU A 118 -4.94 10.59 4.51
CA LEU A 118 -4.72 9.95 5.79
C LEU A 118 -5.31 10.78 6.93
N ARG A 119 -5.10 12.10 6.92
CA ARG A 119 -5.66 12.99 7.94
C ARG A 119 -7.15 13.15 7.84
N THR A 120 -7.68 13.24 6.62
CA THR A 120 -9.13 13.38 6.42
C THR A 120 -9.89 12.13 6.87
N TYR A 121 -9.34 10.95 6.62
CA TYR A 121 -10.06 9.67 6.80
C TYR A 121 -9.43 8.74 7.84
N GLY A 122 -8.15 8.92 8.16
CA GLY A 122 -7.41 7.99 9.04
C GLY A 122 -7.98 7.93 10.46
N GLY A 123 -8.51 9.04 10.98
CA GLY A 123 -9.20 9.06 12.28
C GLY A 123 -10.45 8.19 12.30
N ALA A 124 -11.21 8.17 11.18
CA ALA A 124 -12.39 7.33 11.05
C ALA A 124 -12.07 5.82 11.00
N VAL A 125 -10.86 5.46 10.57
CA VAL A 125 -10.40 4.05 10.56
C VAL A 125 -10.34 3.49 11.99
N GLY A 126 -10.01 4.33 12.96
CA GLY A 126 -9.98 3.94 14.38
C GLY A 126 -11.35 3.52 14.95
N ASP A 127 -12.45 3.93 14.33
CA ASP A 127 -13.81 3.56 14.73
C ASP A 127 -14.27 2.23 14.14
N PHE A 128 -13.54 1.67 13.17
CA PHE A 128 -13.89 0.40 12.56
C PHE A 128 -13.51 -0.78 13.45
N THR A 129 -14.33 -1.84 13.36
CA THR A 129 -14.15 -3.10 14.05
C THR A 129 -14.33 -4.25 13.06
N ALA A 130 -13.67 -5.37 13.33
CA ALA A 130 -13.68 -6.51 12.40
C ALA A 130 -15.10 -7.05 12.12
N ASP A 131 -15.99 -7.02 13.12
CA ASP A 131 -17.38 -7.46 13.01
C ASP A 131 -18.23 -6.59 12.07
N ARG A 132 -17.77 -5.36 11.79
CA ARG A 132 -18.45 -4.41 10.91
C ARG A 132 -17.87 -4.38 9.48
N PHE A 133 -16.82 -5.12 9.23
CA PHE A 133 -16.18 -5.21 7.91
C PHE A 133 -16.36 -6.61 7.34
N LYS A 134 -16.88 -6.70 6.10
CA LYS A 134 -17.10 -7.97 5.43
C LYS A 134 -16.60 -7.90 4.00
N ILE A 135 -15.69 -8.81 3.65
CA ILE A 135 -15.23 -9.00 2.28
C ILE A 135 -16.22 -9.91 1.56
N GLN A 136 -16.66 -9.51 0.36
CA GLN A 136 -17.54 -10.30 -0.47
C GLN A 136 -16.75 -11.31 -1.30
N PRO A 137 -17.33 -12.47 -1.64
CA PRO A 137 -16.65 -13.44 -2.50
C PRO A 137 -16.18 -12.81 -3.81
N PHE A 138 -14.90 -12.98 -4.11
CA PHE A 138 -14.32 -12.47 -5.35
C PHE A 138 -14.89 -13.22 -6.58
N ARG A 139 -15.27 -12.48 -7.61
CA ARG A 139 -15.84 -13.02 -8.84
C ARG A 139 -15.18 -12.45 -10.11
N GLY A 140 -13.98 -11.89 -9.98
CA GLY A 140 -13.24 -11.29 -11.10
C GLY A 140 -12.36 -12.30 -11.84
N ASP A 141 -11.85 -11.87 -13.01
CA ASP A 141 -10.82 -12.59 -13.74
C ASP A 141 -9.43 -12.18 -13.23
N LEU A 142 -8.68 -13.12 -12.64
CA LEU A 142 -7.33 -12.90 -12.13
C LEU A 142 -6.29 -12.56 -13.22
N ASN A 143 -6.62 -12.78 -14.49
CA ASN A 143 -5.78 -12.42 -15.62
C ASN A 143 -6.05 -10.98 -16.11
N ALA A 144 -7.11 -10.35 -15.64
CA ALA A 144 -7.38 -8.96 -15.98
C ALA A 144 -6.30 -8.03 -15.39
N PRO A 145 -5.97 -6.91 -16.06
CA PRO A 145 -4.94 -5.96 -15.60
C PRO A 145 -5.33 -5.29 -14.27
N SER A 146 -6.62 -5.25 -13.97
CA SER A 146 -7.16 -4.79 -12.69
C SER A 146 -8.48 -5.48 -12.40
N VAL A 147 -8.76 -5.65 -11.12
CA VAL A 147 -9.99 -6.29 -10.63
C VAL A 147 -10.61 -5.47 -9.51
N VAL A 148 -11.82 -5.83 -9.12
CA VAL A 148 -12.54 -5.19 -8.01
C VAL A 148 -12.69 -6.19 -6.87
N VAL A 149 -12.27 -5.81 -5.67
CA VAL A 149 -12.59 -6.51 -4.43
C VAL A 149 -13.69 -5.73 -3.74
N SER A 150 -14.84 -6.34 -3.57
CA SER A 150 -16.01 -5.71 -2.95
C SER A 150 -16.07 -6.03 -1.47
N THR A 151 -16.39 -5.02 -0.68
CA THR A 151 -16.59 -5.14 0.76
C THR A 151 -17.85 -4.42 1.19
N THR A 152 -18.29 -4.69 2.40
CA THR A 152 -19.33 -3.91 3.06
C THR A 152 -18.86 -3.49 4.44
N VAL A 153 -19.19 -2.25 4.80
CA VAL A 153 -18.90 -1.68 6.11
C VAL A 153 -20.21 -1.32 6.79
N THR A 154 -20.44 -1.86 7.99
CA THR A 154 -21.63 -1.53 8.79
C THR A 154 -21.32 -0.38 9.73
N ARG A 155 -22.04 0.72 9.60
CA ARG A 155 -21.95 1.88 10.51
C ARG A 155 -22.50 1.55 11.89
N ALA A 156 -22.15 2.36 12.89
CA ALA A 156 -22.73 2.24 14.23
C ALA A 156 -24.27 2.36 14.23
N SER A 157 -24.85 3.06 13.25
CA SER A 157 -26.30 3.16 13.03
C SER A 157 -26.96 1.91 12.46
N GLY A 158 -26.18 0.85 12.12
CA GLY A 158 -26.67 -0.35 11.45
C GLY A 158 -26.72 -0.24 9.91
N ALA A 159 -26.54 0.94 9.35
CA ALA A 159 -26.52 1.12 7.90
C ALA A 159 -25.29 0.45 7.28
N THR A 160 -25.49 -0.34 6.22
CA THR A 160 -24.42 -1.01 5.48
C THR A 160 -24.04 -0.19 4.26
N ILE A 161 -22.74 0.03 4.10
CA ILE A 161 -22.14 0.81 3.01
C ILE A 161 -21.33 -0.13 2.13
N PRO A 162 -21.61 -0.20 0.82
CA PRO A 162 -20.74 -0.88 -0.11
C PRO A 162 -19.44 -0.08 -0.31
N VAL A 163 -18.31 -0.77 -0.22
CA VAL A 163 -16.99 -0.23 -0.50
C VAL A 163 -16.28 -1.18 -1.45
N GLU A 164 -15.87 -0.67 -2.59
CA GLU A 164 -15.14 -1.43 -3.59
C GLU A 164 -13.70 -0.91 -3.69
N TYR A 165 -12.76 -1.82 -3.75
CA TYR A 165 -11.36 -1.52 -3.99
C TYR A 165 -10.97 -1.97 -5.38
N ARG A 166 -10.54 -1.03 -6.22
CA ARG A 166 -9.94 -1.37 -7.51
C ARG A 166 -8.48 -1.67 -7.28
N VAL A 167 -8.09 -2.90 -7.55
CA VAL A 167 -6.74 -3.38 -7.34
C VAL A 167 -6.10 -3.81 -8.65
N ARG A 168 -4.79 -3.66 -8.76
CA ARG A 168 -4.01 -4.15 -9.89
C ARG A 168 -2.87 -5.04 -9.42
N LYS A 169 -2.46 -5.97 -10.28
CA LYS A 169 -1.30 -6.83 -10.01
C LYS A 169 -0.02 -6.05 -10.22
N THR A 170 0.88 -6.13 -9.25
CA THR A 170 2.23 -5.54 -9.29
C THR A 170 3.26 -6.62 -9.00
N ALA A 171 4.56 -6.27 -9.05
CA ALA A 171 5.62 -7.19 -8.64
C ALA A 171 5.48 -7.62 -7.16
N ASP A 172 4.95 -6.73 -6.31
CA ASP A 172 4.80 -6.95 -4.87
C ASP A 172 3.40 -7.49 -4.48
N GLY A 173 2.61 -7.99 -5.42
CA GLY A 173 1.25 -8.47 -5.18
C GLY A 173 0.18 -7.52 -5.70
N TRP A 174 -1.03 -7.65 -5.18
CA TRP A 174 -2.17 -6.80 -5.54
C TRP A 174 -2.13 -5.50 -4.75
N LYS A 175 -2.21 -4.36 -5.46
CA LYS A 175 -2.25 -3.03 -4.81
C LYS A 175 -3.49 -2.27 -5.23
N ALA A 176 -4.17 -1.68 -4.26
CA ALA A 176 -5.32 -0.83 -4.49
C ALA A 176 -4.87 0.52 -5.05
N PHE A 177 -5.57 1.01 -6.06
CA PHE A 177 -5.33 2.32 -6.65
C PHE A 177 -6.56 3.23 -6.66
N ASP A 178 -7.74 2.69 -6.35
CA ASP A 178 -8.97 3.47 -6.21
C ASP A 178 -9.88 2.83 -5.16
N VAL A 179 -10.59 3.64 -4.43
CA VAL A 179 -11.65 3.24 -3.51
C VAL A 179 -12.95 3.84 -4.00
N VAL A 180 -13.98 3.02 -4.11
CA VAL A 180 -15.32 3.43 -4.54
C VAL A 180 -16.26 3.21 -3.36
N ILE A 181 -16.84 4.27 -2.83
CA ILE A 181 -17.76 4.23 -1.69
C ILE A 181 -19.14 4.68 -2.18
N GLU A 182 -20.15 3.85 -1.98
CA GLU A 182 -21.52 4.13 -2.46
C GLU A 182 -21.55 4.51 -3.95
N GLY A 183 -20.70 3.86 -4.78
CA GLY A 183 -20.60 4.12 -6.22
C GLY A 183 -19.71 5.32 -6.60
N ILE A 184 -19.20 6.08 -5.64
CA ILE A 184 -18.36 7.26 -5.89
C ILE A 184 -16.89 6.87 -5.86
N SER A 185 -16.20 6.92 -7.01
CA SER A 185 -14.75 6.72 -7.13
C SER A 185 -13.99 7.93 -6.60
N TYR A 186 -13.11 7.71 -5.64
CA TYR A 186 -12.28 8.76 -5.06
C TYR A 186 -11.25 9.30 -6.06
N VAL A 187 -10.63 8.44 -6.85
CA VAL A 187 -9.71 8.87 -7.92
C VAL A 187 -10.43 9.76 -8.95
N LYS A 188 -11.63 9.39 -9.38
CA LYS A 188 -12.40 10.23 -10.32
C LYS A 188 -12.79 11.57 -9.71
N ASN A 189 -13.22 11.55 -8.46
CA ASN A 189 -13.63 12.77 -7.75
C ASN A 189 -12.44 13.73 -7.61
N TYR A 190 -11.32 13.25 -7.06
CA TYR A 190 -10.11 14.05 -6.94
C TYR A 190 -9.54 14.52 -8.29
N ARG A 191 -9.65 13.70 -9.35
CA ARG A 191 -9.27 14.14 -10.71
C ARG A 191 -10.06 15.35 -11.15
N THR A 192 -11.37 15.36 -10.91
CA THR A 192 -12.24 16.48 -11.31
C THR A 192 -11.90 17.72 -10.49
N ASP A 193 -11.85 17.58 -9.17
CA ASP A 193 -11.65 18.71 -8.25
C ASP A 193 -10.26 19.31 -8.39
N LEU A 194 -9.22 18.49 -8.25
CA LEU A 194 -7.83 18.96 -8.35
C LEU A 194 -7.47 19.36 -9.78
N GLY A 195 -7.98 18.67 -10.80
CA GLY A 195 -7.75 19.04 -12.20
C GLY A 195 -8.28 20.43 -12.53
N SER A 196 -9.48 20.77 -12.04
CA SER A 196 -10.03 22.11 -12.17
C SER A 196 -9.19 23.16 -11.41
N GLU A 197 -8.73 22.84 -10.21
CA GLU A 197 -7.91 23.72 -9.41
C GLU A 197 -6.52 23.94 -10.04
N ILE A 198 -5.87 22.85 -10.50
CA ILE A 198 -4.57 22.93 -11.19
C ILE A 198 -4.65 23.82 -12.43
N SER A 199 -5.73 23.69 -13.19
CA SER A 199 -5.93 24.52 -14.41
C SER A 199 -6.05 26.02 -14.10
N LYS A 200 -6.54 26.37 -12.90
CA LYS A 200 -6.73 27.77 -12.47
C LYS A 200 -5.52 28.34 -11.74
N LYS A 201 -4.85 27.54 -10.91
CA LYS A 201 -3.84 28.03 -9.97
C LYS A 201 -2.43 27.46 -10.23
N GLY A 202 -2.31 26.44 -11.09
CA GLY A 202 -1.09 25.70 -11.30
C GLY A 202 -0.88 24.56 -10.29
N LEU A 203 -0.05 23.59 -10.69
CA LEU A 203 0.20 22.38 -9.90
C LEU A 203 0.89 22.67 -8.58
N ASP A 204 1.88 23.57 -8.54
CA ASP A 204 2.62 23.89 -7.31
C ASP A 204 1.73 24.51 -6.23
N ALA A 205 0.76 25.35 -6.61
CA ALA A 205 -0.19 25.93 -5.67
C ALA A 205 -1.09 24.84 -5.05
N VAL A 206 -1.52 23.86 -5.85
CA VAL A 206 -2.33 22.73 -5.36
C VAL A 206 -1.51 21.83 -4.44
N ILE A 207 -0.25 21.54 -4.81
CA ILE A 207 0.66 20.77 -3.95
C ILE A 207 0.85 21.48 -2.62
N ALA A 208 1.18 22.76 -2.62
CA ALA A 208 1.39 23.55 -1.40
C ALA A 208 0.13 23.57 -0.49
N ARG A 209 -1.06 23.66 -1.09
CA ARG A 209 -2.32 23.57 -0.34
C ARG A 209 -2.51 22.21 0.31
N LEU A 210 -2.30 21.11 -0.45
CA LEU A 210 -2.42 19.75 0.08
C LEU A 210 -1.38 19.47 1.18
N GLU A 211 -0.14 19.96 1.02
CA GLU A 211 0.90 19.88 2.05
C GLU A 211 0.46 20.61 3.32
N LYS A 212 -0.15 21.80 3.18
CA LYS A 212 -0.66 22.58 4.29
C LYS A 212 -1.85 21.91 4.98
N GLU A 213 -2.83 21.44 4.23
CA GLU A 213 -3.95 20.65 4.77
C GLU A 213 -3.46 19.41 5.48
N GLY A 214 -2.42 18.80 4.94
CA GLY A 214 -1.68 17.75 5.57
C GLY A 214 -1.10 18.16 6.94
N LEU A 215 -0.80 19.42 7.21
CA LEU A 215 -0.20 19.93 8.45
C LEU A 215 -1.24 20.56 9.43
N GLU A 216 -2.34 21.13 8.93
CA GLU A 216 -3.22 22.00 9.70
C GLU A 216 -4.47 21.33 10.32
N THR A 217 -4.76 20.07 10.04
CA THR A 217 -5.99 19.43 10.56
C THR A 217 -5.92 19.04 12.04
N LYS A 218 -5.16 19.75 12.84
CA LYS A 218 -5.32 19.71 14.32
C LYS A 218 -6.65 20.32 14.80
N ASP A 219 -7.31 21.16 13.99
CA ASP A 219 -8.45 21.95 14.42
C ASP A 219 -9.74 21.80 13.58
N ALA A 220 -9.73 21.01 12.50
CA ALA A 220 -10.91 20.84 11.65
C ALA A 220 -11.73 19.61 12.08
N ALA A 221 -12.80 19.87 12.80
CA ALA A 221 -13.87 18.92 12.99
C ALA A 221 -14.31 18.31 11.65
N ARG A 222 -14.38 16.95 11.65
CA ARG A 222 -15.15 16.03 10.81
C ARG A 222 -15.82 16.67 9.58
N PRO A 223 -15.37 16.38 8.35
CA PRO A 223 -16.13 16.78 7.17
C PRO A 223 -17.53 16.17 7.25
N ALA A 224 -18.54 17.01 7.09
CA ALA A 224 -19.91 16.54 6.89
C ALA A 224 -19.93 15.59 5.70
N ALA A 225 -20.65 14.47 5.83
CA ALA A 225 -20.94 13.58 4.72
C ALA A 225 -21.43 14.40 3.52
N PRO A 226 -21.07 14.04 2.26
CA PRO A 226 -21.52 14.79 1.11
C PRO A 226 -23.03 14.90 1.14
N ALA A 227 -23.51 16.14 1.02
CA ALA A 227 -24.93 16.44 1.00
C ALA A 227 -25.58 15.68 -0.15
N LYS A 228 -26.63 14.93 0.15
CA LYS A 228 -27.52 14.35 -0.84
C LYS A 228 -28.05 15.49 -1.74
N ARG A 229 -27.81 15.37 -3.02
CA ARG A 229 -28.61 16.00 -4.07
C ARG A 229 -29.48 14.96 -4.72
#